data_be1eba205d2c1df1379f37663d3c0136
#
_entry.id   be1eba205d2c1df1379f37663d3c0136
#
_cell.length_a   1.000
_cell.length_b   1.000
_cell.length_c   1.000
_cell.angle_alpha   90.00
_cell.angle_beta   90.00
_cell.angle_gamma   90.00
#
_symmetry.space_group_name_H-M   'P 1'
#
loop_
_entity.id
_entity.type
_entity.pdbx_description
1 polymer ?
#
loop_
_entity_poly.entity_id
_entity_poly.type
_entity_poly.pdbx_seq_one_letter_code
_entity_poly.pdbx_strand_id
1 'polypeptide(L)'
;MLDAIEGFILAGGESRRMGTDKSRLFLGGQTFGERIAGELSAVTSSIKVVGSNTAELKLPTNIQFTPDVYQRWGALGGVHAALSACSASWALVVACDFPFVTSELFRSLASVRESFEAVAPIQADGIPQPLCSLYRVEPCLRLADQLIKSGERKPIALLQSVRTRWVLFSELSKLEGADCFFDNINTPEDFARASRKGSEH
;
A
#
# COMPACT_ATOMS: atom_id res chain seq x y z
N MET A 1 -22.88 1.17 -11.33
CA MET A 1 -21.47 1.39 -11.70
C MET A 1 -20.64 0.96 -10.50
N LEU A 2 -19.67 0.08 -10.69
CA LEU A 2 -18.70 -0.22 -9.62
C LEU A 2 -17.95 1.09 -9.32
N ASP A 3 -17.92 1.49 -8.05
CA ASP A 3 -17.18 2.68 -7.61
C ASP A 3 -15.71 2.57 -8.05
N ALA A 4 -15.21 3.60 -8.71
CA ALA A 4 -13.83 3.63 -9.20
C ALA A 4 -12.83 3.54 -8.05
N ILE A 5 -11.73 2.86 -8.29
CA ILE A 5 -10.60 2.74 -7.36
C ILE A 5 -9.38 3.41 -8.00
N GLU A 6 -8.70 4.28 -7.27
CA GLU A 6 -7.36 4.76 -7.61
C GLU A 6 -6.30 4.07 -6.74
N GLY A 7 -5.16 3.74 -7.34
CA GLY A 7 -4.03 3.11 -6.67
C GLY A 7 -3.01 4.13 -6.16
N PHE A 8 -2.48 3.91 -4.97
CA PHE A 8 -1.46 4.77 -4.37
C PHE A 8 -0.30 3.93 -3.83
N ILE A 9 0.91 4.22 -4.30
CA ILE A 9 2.14 3.64 -3.78
C ILE A 9 2.76 4.63 -2.80
N LEU A 10 2.89 4.24 -1.54
CA LEU A 10 3.56 5.07 -0.54
C LEU A 10 5.07 4.84 -0.61
N ALA A 11 5.77 5.84 -1.15
CA ALA A 11 7.23 5.86 -1.29
C ALA A 11 7.84 6.82 -0.27
N GLY A 12 7.57 6.63 1.02
CA GLY A 12 8.03 7.51 2.08
C GLY A 12 8.37 6.73 3.34
N GLY A 13 9.42 7.14 3.97
CA GLY A 13 9.93 6.59 5.21
C GLY A 13 11.43 6.84 5.31
N GLU A 14 11.97 6.95 6.51
CA GLU A 14 13.42 7.07 6.71
C GLU A 14 14.11 5.73 6.35
N SER A 15 14.17 5.41 5.05
CA SER A 15 14.87 4.23 4.50
C SER A 15 16.40 4.30 4.63
N ARG A 16 16.91 5.11 5.58
CA ARG A 16 18.34 5.31 5.83
C ARG A 16 19.04 4.08 6.43
N ARG A 17 18.27 3.07 6.89
CA ARG A 17 18.84 1.91 7.60
C ARG A 17 19.56 0.92 6.68
N MET A 18 19.29 0.92 5.38
CA MET A 18 19.92 -0.01 4.44
C MET A 18 21.17 0.54 3.72
N GLY A 19 21.53 1.82 3.90
CA GLY A 19 22.64 2.42 3.15
C GLY A 19 22.44 2.43 1.62
N THR A 20 21.41 1.74 1.13
CA THR A 20 21.01 1.68 -0.29
C THR A 20 19.54 2.04 -0.38
N ASP A 21 19.21 2.89 -1.32
CA ASP A 21 17.83 3.29 -1.57
C ASP A 21 17.00 2.07 -2.01
N LYS A 22 15.95 1.73 -1.25
CA LYS A 22 15.04 0.61 -1.54
C LYS A 22 14.42 0.70 -2.93
N SER A 23 14.26 1.91 -3.46
CA SER A 23 13.72 2.16 -4.79
C SER A 23 14.58 1.60 -5.92
N ARG A 24 15.85 1.25 -5.63
CA ARG A 24 16.82 0.68 -6.58
C ARG A 24 16.96 -0.83 -6.47
N LEU A 25 16.26 -1.48 -5.55
CA LEU A 25 16.31 -2.93 -5.46
C LEU A 25 15.50 -3.57 -6.59
N PHE A 26 16.12 -4.51 -7.28
CA PHE A 26 15.52 -5.24 -8.41
C PHE A 26 15.17 -6.66 -7.98
N LEU A 27 13.95 -7.07 -8.25
CA LEU A 27 13.47 -8.44 -8.09
C LEU A 27 12.94 -8.92 -9.43
N GLY A 28 13.56 -9.96 -10.00
CA GLY A 28 13.18 -10.43 -11.33
C GLY A 28 13.34 -9.40 -12.46
N GLY A 29 14.33 -8.50 -12.36
CA GLY A 29 14.58 -7.46 -13.36
C GLY A 29 13.72 -6.20 -13.26
N GLN A 30 12.79 -6.12 -12.32
CA GLN A 30 11.94 -4.97 -12.05
C GLN A 30 12.23 -4.37 -10.68
N THR A 31 12.07 -3.06 -10.52
CA THR A 31 12.05 -2.41 -9.20
C THR A 31 10.78 -2.79 -8.44
N PHE A 32 10.78 -2.63 -7.12
CA PHE A 32 9.58 -2.87 -6.29
C PHE A 32 8.41 -1.97 -6.72
N GLY A 33 8.70 -0.71 -7.03
CA GLY A 33 7.70 0.22 -7.52
C GLY A 33 7.07 -0.22 -8.85
N GLU A 34 7.88 -0.69 -9.80
CA GLU A 34 7.39 -1.21 -11.10
C GLU A 34 6.50 -2.43 -10.92
N ARG A 35 6.88 -3.37 -10.04
CA ARG A 35 6.08 -4.56 -9.74
C ARG A 35 4.73 -4.19 -9.15
N ILE A 36 4.72 -3.37 -8.08
CA ILE A 36 3.49 -2.93 -7.42
C ILE A 36 2.61 -2.14 -8.39
N ALA A 37 3.20 -1.26 -9.21
CA ALA A 37 2.45 -0.51 -10.21
C ALA A 37 1.82 -1.42 -11.28
N GLY A 38 2.54 -2.47 -11.71
CA GLY A 38 2.00 -3.49 -12.62
C GLY A 38 0.77 -4.16 -12.04
N GLU A 39 0.83 -4.62 -10.80
CA GLU A 39 -0.29 -5.30 -10.12
C GLU A 39 -1.47 -4.34 -9.86
N LEU A 40 -1.20 -3.10 -9.48
CA LEU A 40 -2.24 -2.08 -9.29
C LEU A 40 -2.96 -1.74 -10.59
N SER A 41 -2.25 -1.69 -11.72
CA SER A 41 -2.82 -1.32 -13.03
C SER A 41 -3.95 -2.25 -13.48
N ALA A 42 -3.97 -3.49 -12.98
CA ALA A 42 -4.98 -4.49 -13.30
C ALA A 42 -6.32 -4.27 -12.57
N VAL A 43 -6.37 -3.38 -11.55
CA VAL A 43 -7.54 -3.20 -10.67
C VAL A 43 -7.92 -1.75 -10.42
N THR A 44 -7.07 -0.79 -10.82
CA THR A 44 -7.27 0.64 -10.57
C THR A 44 -7.38 1.43 -11.86
N SER A 45 -8.11 2.55 -11.82
CA SER A 45 -8.28 3.45 -12.97
C SER A 45 -7.06 4.33 -13.23
N SER A 46 -6.29 4.63 -12.18
CA SER A 46 -5.04 5.39 -12.24
C SER A 46 -4.15 5.05 -11.06
N ILE A 47 -2.86 5.35 -11.17
CA ILE A 47 -1.88 5.12 -10.11
C ILE A 47 -1.14 6.42 -9.82
N LYS A 48 -0.98 6.72 -8.53
CA LYS A 48 -0.18 7.85 -8.03
C LYS A 48 0.85 7.37 -7.01
N VAL A 49 1.94 8.10 -6.89
CA VAL A 49 2.96 7.84 -5.85
C VAL A 49 2.95 8.98 -4.86
N VAL A 50 2.90 8.64 -3.59
CA VAL A 50 2.95 9.59 -2.47
C VAL A 50 4.33 9.54 -1.82
N GLY A 51 4.95 10.69 -1.62
CA GLY A 51 6.21 10.81 -0.91
C GLY A 51 7.10 11.94 -1.41
N SER A 52 8.15 12.23 -0.66
CA SER A 52 9.06 13.34 -0.92
C SER A 52 10.25 13.00 -1.83
N ASN A 53 10.59 11.74 -2.00
CA ASN A 53 11.77 11.29 -2.76
C ASN A 53 11.39 10.32 -3.89
N THR A 54 10.54 10.77 -4.79
CA THR A 54 9.93 9.96 -5.84
C THR A 54 10.74 9.92 -7.13
N ALA A 55 11.71 10.83 -7.30
CA ALA A 55 12.56 10.90 -8.51
C ALA A 55 13.44 9.65 -8.72
N GLU A 56 13.63 8.86 -7.68
CA GLU A 56 14.47 7.66 -7.71
C GLU A 56 13.69 6.38 -8.02
N LEU A 57 12.34 6.42 -7.95
CA LEU A 57 11.49 5.33 -8.40
C LEU A 57 11.47 5.33 -9.93
N LYS A 58 12.06 4.33 -10.55
CA LYS A 58 11.96 4.11 -11.99
C LYS A 58 10.56 3.62 -12.34
N LEU A 59 9.60 4.52 -12.32
CA LEU A 59 8.19 4.19 -12.63
C LEU A 59 7.85 4.60 -14.07
N PRO A 60 6.85 3.96 -14.68
CA PRO A 60 6.31 4.42 -15.97
C PRO A 60 5.97 5.91 -15.96
N THR A 61 6.20 6.60 -17.07
CA THR A 61 6.07 8.06 -17.21
C THR A 61 4.66 8.61 -17.01
N ASN A 62 3.65 7.76 -17.02
CA ASN A 62 2.24 8.09 -16.80
C ASN A 62 1.82 8.10 -15.31
N ILE A 63 2.72 7.74 -14.38
CA ILE A 63 2.42 7.75 -12.94
C ILE A 63 2.67 9.14 -12.38
N GLN A 64 1.64 9.70 -11.75
CA GLN A 64 1.69 11.02 -11.13
C GLN A 64 2.27 10.95 -9.73
N PHE A 65 2.97 12.02 -9.34
CA PHE A 65 3.53 12.17 -8.00
C PHE A 65 2.69 13.13 -7.17
N THR A 66 2.50 12.78 -5.90
CA THR A 66 1.76 13.59 -4.93
C THR A 66 2.64 13.79 -3.71
N PRO A 67 2.92 15.04 -3.31
CA PRO A 67 3.68 15.31 -2.10
C PRO A 67 2.87 15.01 -0.83
N ASP A 68 3.57 14.70 0.26
CA ASP A 68 2.96 14.62 1.60
C ASP A 68 2.36 15.97 1.99
N VAL A 69 1.10 15.98 2.39
CA VAL A 69 0.42 17.17 2.94
C VAL A 69 0.99 17.49 4.33
N TYR A 70 1.17 16.48 5.17
CA TYR A 70 1.77 16.57 6.50
C TYR A 70 3.19 16.00 6.45
N GLN A 71 4.19 16.88 6.25
CA GLN A 71 5.59 16.46 6.18
C GLN A 71 6.05 15.78 7.47
N ARG A 72 6.78 14.65 7.33
CA ARG A 72 7.34 13.87 8.45
C ARG A 72 6.30 13.34 9.44
N TRP A 73 5.05 13.18 9.01
CA TRP A 73 3.98 12.64 9.87
C TRP A 73 3.89 11.11 9.86
N GLY A 74 4.83 10.43 9.22
CA GLY A 74 4.88 8.97 9.14
C GLY A 74 3.80 8.37 8.24
N ALA A 75 3.47 7.12 8.48
CA ALA A 75 2.62 6.34 7.58
C ALA A 75 1.18 6.88 7.50
N LEU A 76 0.61 7.41 8.58
CA LEU A 76 -0.73 8.02 8.55
C LEU A 76 -0.75 9.28 7.68
N GLY A 77 0.33 10.07 7.70
CA GLY A 77 0.49 11.24 6.81
C GLY A 77 0.48 10.83 5.33
N GLY A 78 1.17 9.73 5.00
CA GLY A 78 1.15 9.17 3.63
C GLY A 78 -0.24 8.68 3.21
N VAL A 79 -0.98 7.99 4.09
CA VAL A 79 -2.38 7.59 3.83
C VAL A 79 -3.27 8.82 3.64
N HIS A 80 -3.12 9.85 4.49
CA HIS A 80 -3.86 11.11 4.34
C HIS A 80 -3.58 11.78 2.99
N ALA A 81 -2.32 11.85 2.56
CA ALA A 81 -1.95 12.44 1.29
C ALA A 81 -2.54 11.66 0.10
N ALA A 82 -2.54 10.32 0.16
CA ALA A 82 -3.20 9.47 -0.83
C ALA A 82 -4.71 9.78 -0.92
N LEU A 83 -5.39 9.82 0.22
CA LEU A 83 -6.81 10.14 0.29
C LEU A 83 -7.13 11.56 -0.23
N SER A 84 -6.29 12.55 0.10
CA SER A 84 -6.45 13.93 -0.37
C SER A 84 -6.29 14.08 -1.87
N ALA A 85 -5.44 13.25 -2.49
CA ALA A 85 -5.17 13.28 -3.94
C ALA A 85 -6.08 12.36 -4.75
N CYS A 86 -6.93 11.56 -4.09
CA CYS A 86 -7.81 10.60 -4.74
C CYS A 86 -9.04 11.32 -5.30
N SER A 87 -9.31 11.10 -6.59
CA SER A 87 -10.50 11.60 -7.29
C SER A 87 -11.62 10.55 -7.37
N ALA A 88 -11.30 9.30 -7.06
CA ALA A 88 -12.25 8.19 -7.03
C ALA A 88 -12.93 8.06 -5.66
N SER A 89 -13.93 7.20 -5.54
CA SER A 89 -14.60 6.91 -4.26
C SER A 89 -13.73 6.10 -3.31
N TRP A 90 -12.77 5.34 -3.85
CA TRP A 90 -11.89 4.44 -3.11
C TRP A 90 -10.42 4.64 -3.47
N ALA A 91 -9.57 4.66 -2.45
CA ALA A 91 -8.12 4.62 -2.57
C ALA A 91 -7.59 3.26 -2.13
N LEU A 92 -6.87 2.57 -3.02
CA LEU A 92 -6.08 1.38 -2.69
C LEU A 92 -4.66 1.84 -2.38
N VAL A 93 -4.27 1.76 -1.12
CA VAL A 93 -2.98 2.22 -0.63
C VAL A 93 -2.05 1.04 -0.41
N VAL A 94 -0.85 1.10 -1.00
CA VAL A 94 0.17 0.05 -0.89
C VAL A 94 1.52 0.67 -0.56
N ALA A 95 2.22 0.17 0.45
CA ALA A 95 3.59 0.58 0.75
C ALA A 95 4.57 -0.02 -0.26
N CYS A 96 5.60 0.73 -0.61
CA CYS A 96 6.61 0.31 -1.60
C CYS A 96 7.50 -0.86 -1.15
N ASP A 97 7.40 -1.29 0.11
CA ASP A 97 8.15 -2.40 0.69
C ASP A 97 7.40 -3.75 0.69
N PHE A 98 6.23 -3.83 0.03
CA PHE A 98 5.48 -5.06 -0.23
C PHE A 98 5.57 -5.52 -1.70
N PRO A 99 6.73 -5.97 -2.20
CA PRO A 99 6.90 -6.29 -3.62
C PRO A 99 6.18 -7.57 -4.09
N PHE A 100 5.57 -8.32 -3.19
CA PHE A 100 4.89 -9.60 -3.48
C PHE A 100 3.37 -9.50 -3.51
N VAL A 101 2.81 -8.32 -3.33
CA VAL A 101 1.37 -8.12 -3.52
C VAL A 101 0.96 -8.41 -4.97
N THR A 102 -0.24 -8.96 -5.15
CA THR A 102 -0.75 -9.35 -6.46
C THR A 102 -2.08 -8.67 -6.78
N SER A 103 -2.39 -8.56 -8.06
CA SER A 103 -3.70 -8.06 -8.51
C SER A 103 -4.86 -8.93 -8.03
N GLU A 104 -4.61 -10.21 -7.78
CA GLU A 104 -5.60 -11.12 -7.22
C GLU A 104 -5.93 -10.79 -5.76
N LEU A 105 -4.92 -10.48 -4.94
CA LEU A 105 -5.12 -9.93 -3.61
C LEU A 105 -5.97 -8.66 -3.67
N PHE A 106 -5.64 -7.72 -4.54
CA PHE A 106 -6.36 -6.46 -4.66
C PHE A 106 -7.81 -6.65 -5.11
N ARG A 107 -8.08 -7.57 -6.06
CA ARG A 107 -9.45 -7.93 -6.45
C ARG A 107 -10.22 -8.55 -5.30
N SER A 108 -9.59 -9.43 -4.51
CA SER A 108 -10.20 -10.03 -3.34
C SER A 108 -10.63 -8.97 -2.33
N LEU A 109 -9.73 -8.03 -1.97
CA LEU A 109 -10.06 -6.92 -1.07
C LEU A 109 -11.18 -6.04 -1.65
N ALA A 110 -11.12 -5.72 -2.95
CA ALA A 110 -12.11 -4.88 -3.60
C ALA A 110 -13.49 -5.52 -3.63
N SER A 111 -13.59 -6.85 -3.72
CA SER A 111 -14.85 -7.58 -3.82
C SER A 111 -15.72 -7.52 -2.55
N VAL A 112 -15.11 -7.24 -1.39
CA VAL A 112 -15.80 -7.25 -0.08
C VAL A 112 -16.02 -5.86 0.52
N ARG A 113 -15.85 -4.79 -0.28
CA ARG A 113 -15.85 -3.40 0.22
C ARG A 113 -17.22 -2.75 0.43
N GLU A 114 -18.29 -3.25 -0.21
CA GLU A 114 -19.55 -2.50 -0.41
C GLU A 114 -20.17 -1.91 0.86
N SER A 115 -20.20 -2.63 1.95
CA SER A 115 -20.84 -2.17 3.20
C SER A 115 -19.87 -1.56 4.21
N PHE A 116 -18.64 -1.29 3.80
CA PHE A 116 -17.57 -0.85 4.69
C PHE A 116 -16.99 0.51 4.27
N GLU A 117 -16.20 1.11 5.16
CA GLU A 117 -15.47 2.36 4.92
C GLU A 117 -13.98 2.09 4.69
N ALA A 118 -13.50 0.92 5.13
CA ALA A 118 -12.18 0.42 4.81
C ALA A 118 -12.20 -1.12 4.67
N VAL A 119 -11.23 -1.66 3.93
CA VAL A 119 -10.96 -3.10 3.85
C VAL A 119 -9.48 -3.31 4.09
N ALA A 120 -9.14 -4.08 5.10
CA ALA A 120 -7.76 -4.31 5.50
C ALA A 120 -7.48 -5.79 5.71
N PRO A 121 -6.42 -6.36 5.12
CA PRO A 121 -6.03 -7.73 5.36
C PRO A 121 -5.32 -7.87 6.71
N ILE A 122 -5.46 -9.06 7.28
CA ILE A 122 -4.73 -9.51 8.47
C ILE A 122 -3.81 -10.65 8.02
N GLN A 123 -2.51 -10.51 8.25
CA GLN A 123 -1.54 -11.55 7.90
C GLN A 123 -1.61 -12.77 8.85
N ALA A 124 -0.86 -13.83 8.56
CA ALA A 124 -0.95 -15.11 9.26
C ALA A 124 -0.67 -15.03 10.77
N ASP A 125 0.14 -14.08 11.22
CA ASP A 125 0.46 -13.83 12.63
C ASP A 125 -0.57 -12.92 13.35
N GLY A 126 -1.65 -12.53 12.66
CA GLY A 126 -2.71 -11.69 13.21
C GLY A 126 -2.46 -10.18 13.10
N ILE A 127 -1.38 -9.75 12.46
CA ILE A 127 -1.05 -8.32 12.32
C ILE A 127 -1.82 -7.71 11.13
N PRO A 128 -2.64 -6.67 11.35
CA PRO A 128 -3.31 -5.95 10.26
C PRO A 128 -2.32 -5.18 9.38
N GLN A 129 -2.64 -5.06 8.08
CA GLN A 129 -1.80 -4.40 7.09
C GLN A 129 -2.43 -3.10 6.55
N PRO A 130 -2.39 -2.01 7.32
CA PRO A 130 -3.01 -0.75 6.92
C PRO A 130 -2.35 -0.11 5.68
N LEU A 131 -1.12 -0.51 5.37
CA LEU A 131 -0.40 -0.05 4.18
C LEU A 131 -0.51 -1.03 3.00
N CYS A 132 -1.51 -1.92 3.03
CA CYS A 132 -1.99 -2.69 1.89
C CYS A 132 -3.52 -2.80 2.00
N SER A 133 -4.22 -1.66 1.95
CA SER A 133 -5.64 -1.58 2.31
C SER A 133 -6.42 -0.65 1.39
N LEU A 134 -7.73 -0.90 1.29
CA LEU A 134 -8.68 -0.02 0.63
C LEU A 134 -9.32 0.93 1.65
N TYR A 135 -9.47 2.18 1.26
CA TYR A 135 -10.09 3.23 2.06
C TYR A 135 -11.15 3.95 1.24
N ARG A 136 -12.36 4.08 1.76
CA ARG A 136 -13.37 4.96 1.20
C ARG A 136 -12.97 6.40 1.49
N VAL A 137 -12.84 7.20 0.42
CA VAL A 137 -12.11 8.47 0.48
C VAL A 137 -12.74 9.46 1.47
N GLU A 138 -14.02 9.77 1.30
CA GLU A 138 -14.66 10.84 2.07
C GLU A 138 -14.64 10.61 3.59
N PRO A 139 -15.13 9.48 4.16
CA PRO A 139 -15.11 9.28 5.60
C PRO A 139 -13.69 9.13 6.16
N CYS A 140 -12.80 8.41 5.43
CA CYS A 140 -11.44 8.16 5.90
C CYS A 140 -10.57 9.41 5.87
N LEU A 141 -10.70 10.28 4.85
CA LEU A 141 -9.95 11.53 4.78
C LEU A 141 -10.28 12.45 5.95
N ARG A 142 -11.56 12.66 6.22
CA ARG A 142 -12.00 13.50 7.33
C ARG A 142 -11.47 13.00 8.68
N LEU A 143 -11.53 11.69 8.91
CA LEU A 143 -11.07 11.11 10.16
C LEU A 143 -9.54 11.09 10.25
N ALA A 144 -8.82 10.82 9.17
CA ALA A 144 -7.36 10.90 9.12
C ALA A 144 -6.87 12.30 9.50
N ASP A 145 -7.53 13.35 8.99
CA ASP A 145 -7.22 14.75 9.35
C ASP A 145 -7.43 15.02 10.86
N GLN A 146 -8.50 14.50 11.45
CA GLN A 146 -8.76 14.62 12.90
C GLN A 146 -7.70 13.88 13.73
N LEU A 147 -7.36 12.65 13.35
CA LEU A 147 -6.35 11.85 14.04
C LEU A 147 -4.97 12.51 13.98
N ILE A 148 -4.59 13.04 12.83
CA ILE A 148 -3.33 13.77 12.67
C ILE A 148 -3.31 15.01 13.57
N LYS A 149 -4.38 15.80 13.61
CA LYS A 149 -4.50 16.98 14.48
C LYS A 149 -4.46 16.63 15.97
N SER A 150 -4.87 15.43 16.36
CA SER A 150 -4.75 14.92 17.74
C SER A 150 -3.36 14.34 18.08
N GLY A 151 -2.44 14.30 17.11
CA GLY A 151 -1.09 13.78 17.30
C GLY A 151 -0.88 12.31 16.92
N GLU A 152 -1.90 11.62 16.38
CA GLU A 152 -1.78 10.22 15.97
C GLU A 152 -0.93 10.10 14.69
N ARG A 153 -0.10 9.07 14.63
CA ARG A 153 0.82 8.79 13.51
C ARG A 153 0.63 7.40 12.88
N LYS A 154 -0.09 6.51 13.58
CA LYS A 154 -0.26 5.12 13.17
C LYS A 154 -1.51 4.96 12.31
N PRO A 155 -1.40 4.44 11.07
CA PRO A 155 -2.54 4.27 10.19
C PRO A 155 -3.54 3.22 10.69
N ILE A 156 -3.14 2.33 11.59
CA ILE A 156 -4.05 1.37 12.21
C ILE A 156 -5.16 2.07 13.01
N ALA A 157 -4.89 3.24 13.60
CA ALA A 157 -5.90 4.01 14.32
C ALA A 157 -7.05 4.45 13.41
N LEU A 158 -6.76 4.78 12.14
CA LEU A 158 -7.79 5.10 11.15
C LEU A 158 -8.69 3.88 10.89
N LEU A 159 -8.11 2.70 10.65
CA LEU A 159 -8.86 1.46 10.42
C LEU A 159 -9.72 1.06 11.62
N GLN A 160 -9.23 1.30 12.84
CA GLN A 160 -9.97 1.01 14.08
C GLN A 160 -11.13 2.00 14.34
N SER A 161 -11.09 3.17 13.71
CA SER A 161 -12.06 4.25 13.93
C SER A 161 -13.14 4.35 12.86
N VAL A 162 -13.04 3.56 11.78
CA VAL A 162 -14.05 3.44 10.73
C VAL A 162 -14.63 2.02 10.70
N ARG A 163 -15.73 1.83 9.98
CA ARG A 163 -16.30 0.50 9.76
C ARG A 163 -15.43 -0.28 8.78
N THR A 164 -14.46 -1.03 9.33
CA THR A 164 -13.47 -1.80 8.58
C THR A 164 -13.89 -3.25 8.40
N ARG A 165 -13.79 -3.77 7.15
CA ARG A 165 -13.80 -5.20 6.86
C ARG A 165 -12.39 -5.74 7.07
N TRP A 166 -12.21 -6.49 8.12
CA TRP A 166 -10.99 -7.24 8.37
C TRP A 166 -11.02 -8.53 7.58
N VAL A 167 -10.13 -8.68 6.59
CA VAL A 167 -10.01 -9.89 5.76
C VAL A 167 -8.96 -10.78 6.41
N LEU A 168 -9.40 -11.90 6.96
CA LEU A 168 -8.52 -12.83 7.67
C LEU A 168 -7.58 -13.55 6.70
N PHE A 169 -6.40 -13.95 7.17
CA PHE A 169 -5.45 -14.71 6.38
C PHE A 169 -6.07 -16.00 5.80
N SER A 170 -6.93 -16.67 6.53
CA SER A 170 -7.65 -17.88 6.05
C SER A 170 -8.53 -17.64 4.81
N GLU A 171 -8.96 -16.41 4.58
CA GLU A 171 -9.70 -16.02 3.37
C GLU A 171 -8.77 -15.78 2.18
N LEU A 172 -7.51 -15.38 2.46
CA LEU A 172 -6.48 -15.08 1.46
C LEU A 172 -5.58 -16.27 1.15
N SER A 173 -5.50 -17.26 2.04
CA SER A 173 -4.54 -18.38 1.97
C SER A 173 -4.66 -19.25 0.72
N LYS A 174 -5.77 -19.13 -0.03
CA LYS A 174 -5.98 -19.83 -1.30
C LYS A 174 -5.40 -19.07 -2.50
N LEU A 175 -5.01 -17.82 -2.33
CA LEU A 175 -4.41 -17.02 -3.38
C LEU A 175 -2.95 -17.43 -3.55
N GLU A 176 -2.48 -17.44 -4.79
CA GLU A 176 -1.08 -17.73 -5.08
C GLU A 176 -0.16 -16.68 -4.43
N GLY A 177 0.87 -17.13 -3.73
CA GLY A 177 1.82 -16.25 -3.03
C GLY A 177 1.30 -15.65 -1.72
N ALA A 178 0.16 -16.10 -1.17
CA ALA A 178 -0.44 -15.53 0.04
C ALA A 178 0.53 -15.45 1.23
N ASP A 179 1.40 -16.43 1.40
CA ASP A 179 2.39 -16.47 2.48
C ASP A 179 3.47 -15.40 2.37
N CYS A 180 3.57 -14.72 1.21
CA CYS A 180 4.58 -13.71 0.94
C CYS A 180 4.01 -12.29 0.76
N PHE A 181 2.69 -12.10 0.64
CA PHE A 181 2.09 -10.79 0.31
C PHE A 181 2.62 -9.66 1.18
N PHE A 182 2.84 -9.93 2.47
CA PHE A 182 3.25 -8.95 3.45
C PHE A 182 4.70 -9.14 3.93
N ASP A 183 5.50 -9.94 3.20
CA ASP A 183 6.94 -10.01 3.43
C ASP A 183 7.54 -8.64 3.14
N ASN A 184 7.89 -7.94 4.21
CA ASN A 184 8.46 -6.60 4.15
C ASN A 184 9.98 -6.71 3.92
N ILE A 185 10.49 -6.05 2.87
CA ILE A 185 11.91 -6.04 2.57
C ILE A 185 12.54 -4.78 3.16
N ASN A 186 13.13 -4.93 4.34
CA ASN A 186 13.76 -3.85 5.09
C ASN A 186 15.28 -3.98 5.20
N THR A 187 15.84 -5.18 4.99
CA THR A 187 17.25 -5.48 5.17
C THR A 187 17.83 -6.18 3.94
N PRO A 188 19.17 -6.16 3.74
CA PRO A 188 19.82 -6.96 2.70
C PRO A 188 19.52 -8.47 2.82
N GLU A 189 19.35 -8.96 4.04
CA GLU A 189 19.00 -10.35 4.32
C GLU A 189 17.57 -10.67 3.86
N ASP A 190 16.61 -9.76 4.10
CA ASP A 190 15.24 -9.88 3.60
C ASP A 190 15.24 -9.95 2.07
N PHE A 191 16.03 -9.08 1.43
CA PHE A 191 16.17 -9.05 -0.01
C PHE A 191 16.77 -10.36 -0.55
N ALA A 192 17.84 -10.87 0.08
CA ALA A 192 18.47 -12.14 -0.34
C ALA A 192 17.51 -13.34 -0.18
N ARG A 193 16.66 -13.32 0.85
CA ARG A 193 15.61 -14.33 1.07
C ARG A 193 14.53 -14.25 -0.01
N ALA A 194 14.07 -13.05 -0.32
CA ALA A 194 13.05 -12.78 -1.32
C ALA A 194 13.50 -13.15 -2.73
N SER A 195 14.75 -12.83 -3.07
CA SER A 195 15.35 -13.17 -4.39
C SER A 195 15.41 -14.67 -4.63
N ARG A 196 15.60 -15.48 -3.59
CA ARG A 196 15.56 -16.95 -3.68
C ARG A 196 14.15 -17.47 -3.95
N LYS A 197 13.15 -16.95 -3.24
CA LYS A 197 11.73 -17.32 -3.46
C LYS A 197 11.24 -16.93 -4.87
N GLY A 198 11.65 -15.78 -5.40
CA GLY A 198 11.26 -15.31 -6.73
C GLY A 198 11.95 -16.02 -7.91
N SER A 199 12.95 -16.88 -7.67
CA SER A 199 13.63 -17.67 -8.69
C SER A 199 13.05 -19.10 -8.83
N GLU A 200 12.13 -19.50 -7.96
CA GLU A 200 11.48 -20.82 -7.93
C GLU A 200 10.09 -20.83 -8.61
N HIS A 201 9.67 -19.70 -9.17
CA HIS A 201 8.40 -19.52 -9.90
C HIS A 201 8.67 -18.88 -11.27
#